data_7ce0f2c850e5148b893f4bb1f33028ac
#
_entry.id   7ce0f2c850e5148b893f4bb1f33028ac
#
_cell.length_a   1.000
_cell.length_b   1.000
_cell.length_c   1.000
_cell.angle_alpha   90.00
_cell.angle_beta   90.00
_cell.angle_gamma   90.00
#
_symmetry.space_group_name_H-M   'P 1'
#
loop_
_entity.id
_entity.type
_entity.pdbx_description
1 polymer ?
#
loop_
_entity_poly.entity_id
_entity_poly.type
_entity_poly.pdbx_seq_one_letter_code
_entity_poly.pdbx_strand_id
1 'polypeptide(L)'
;MSGDGWLAGPYMVARLAENVYLDARGAWGRSENDVNPIGLYTDAFETSRWLVEANLTGEMTSGNWRLSPQIGIAYFNEEQDAYTDTLGFLIPSQEITLGRINAGPELAYRFLNAEGGYFEPYVRLTALWDYDDADVYNAAGNLQGIGGLRADARFGLTA
;
A
#
# COMPACT_ATOMS: atom_id res chain seq x y z
N MET A 1 -4.05 25.06 0.99
CA MET A 1 -3.03 24.06 0.69
C MET A 1 -3.28 23.58 -0.72
N SER A 2 -2.31 23.67 -1.59
CA SER A 2 -2.33 23.16 -2.96
C SER A 2 -1.00 22.44 -3.20
N GLY A 3 -0.94 21.57 -4.19
CA GLY A 3 0.28 20.89 -4.55
C GLY A 3 0.13 20.17 -5.87
N ASP A 4 1.20 20.15 -6.63
CA ASP A 4 1.33 19.41 -7.87
C ASP A 4 2.44 18.37 -7.72
N GLY A 5 2.24 17.18 -8.29
CA GLY A 5 3.24 16.14 -8.18
C GLY A 5 3.06 15.04 -9.21
N TRP A 6 4.07 14.23 -9.33
CA TRP A 6 4.07 13.06 -10.19
C TRP A 6 4.67 11.86 -9.47
N LEU A 7 4.25 10.67 -9.89
CA LEU A 7 4.77 9.38 -9.47
C LEU A 7 4.84 8.48 -10.69
N ALA A 8 5.99 7.89 -10.95
CA ALA A 8 6.20 7.00 -12.08
C ALA A 8 7.11 5.83 -11.68
N GLY A 9 6.93 4.69 -12.34
CA GLY A 9 7.77 3.54 -12.05
C GLY A 9 7.42 2.30 -12.86
N PRO A 10 8.30 1.30 -12.86
CA PRO A 10 8.10 0.05 -13.54
C PRO A 10 7.09 -0.85 -12.81
N TYR A 11 6.45 -1.69 -13.60
CA TYR A 11 5.59 -2.77 -13.14
C TYR A 11 5.98 -4.07 -13.85
N MET A 12 5.96 -5.17 -13.14
CA MET A 12 6.32 -6.49 -13.65
C MET A 12 5.31 -7.53 -13.16
N VAL A 13 4.92 -8.44 -14.05
CA VAL A 13 4.23 -9.70 -13.71
C VAL A 13 5.01 -10.85 -14.31
N ALA A 14 5.25 -11.87 -13.53
CA ALA A 14 5.96 -13.07 -13.96
C ALA A 14 5.24 -14.32 -13.44
N ARG A 15 5.16 -15.34 -14.28
CA ARG A 15 4.77 -16.69 -13.88
C ARG A 15 6.04 -17.46 -13.52
N LEU A 16 6.24 -17.74 -12.24
CA LEU A 16 7.44 -18.41 -11.73
C LEU A 16 7.36 -19.93 -11.86
N ALA A 17 6.15 -20.48 -11.74
CA ALA A 17 5.86 -21.90 -11.87
C ALA A 17 4.44 -22.07 -12.43
N GLU A 18 3.99 -23.30 -12.63
CA GLU A 18 2.70 -23.61 -13.24
C GLU A 18 1.52 -22.89 -12.57
N ASN A 19 1.57 -22.76 -11.24
CA ASN A 19 0.51 -22.15 -10.43
C ASN A 19 1.07 -21.12 -9.44
N VAL A 20 2.17 -20.45 -9.78
CA VAL A 20 2.81 -19.43 -8.94
C VAL A 20 3.11 -18.19 -9.75
N TYR A 21 2.58 -17.09 -9.29
CA TYR A 21 2.68 -15.78 -9.94
C TYR A 21 3.34 -14.78 -9.02
N LEU A 22 4.23 -13.98 -9.57
CA LEU A 22 4.85 -12.84 -8.93
C LEU A 22 4.37 -11.58 -9.64
N ASP A 23 3.90 -10.62 -8.89
CA ASP A 23 3.77 -9.24 -9.33
C ASP A 23 4.65 -8.33 -8.48
N ALA A 24 5.26 -7.34 -9.12
CA ALA A 24 6.09 -6.38 -8.43
C ALA A 24 5.99 -5.02 -9.11
N ARG A 25 6.06 -3.97 -8.31
CA ARG A 25 6.15 -2.59 -8.79
C ARG A 25 7.12 -1.78 -7.95
N GLY A 26 7.78 -0.86 -8.63
CA GLY A 26 8.51 0.21 -7.97
C GLY A 26 8.02 1.53 -8.53
N ALA A 27 7.95 2.56 -7.73
CA ALA A 27 7.59 3.89 -8.18
C ALA A 27 8.39 4.93 -7.41
N TRP A 28 8.72 6.01 -8.09
CA TRP A 28 9.39 7.17 -7.53
C TRP A 28 8.72 8.44 -8.03
N GLY A 29 8.69 9.47 -7.19
CA GLY A 29 8.08 10.74 -7.55
C GLY A 29 8.45 11.88 -6.65
N ARG A 30 8.05 13.06 -7.08
CA ARG A 30 8.21 14.32 -6.33
C ARG A 30 6.93 15.12 -6.38
N SER A 31 6.72 15.95 -5.37
CA SER A 31 5.67 16.95 -5.38
C SER A 31 6.19 18.26 -4.80
N GLU A 32 5.67 19.36 -5.34
CA GLU A 32 5.79 20.70 -4.79
C GLU A 32 4.48 21.01 -4.08
N ASN A 33 4.56 21.46 -2.85
CA ASN A 33 3.38 21.70 -2.01
C ASN A 33 3.42 23.11 -1.46
N ASP A 34 2.28 23.80 -1.56
CA ASP A 34 2.07 25.12 -0.97
C ASP A 34 1.30 25.01 0.33
N VAL A 35 1.81 25.60 1.37
CA VAL A 35 1.14 25.70 2.66
C VAL A 35 0.93 27.16 3.05
N ASN A 36 -0.26 27.46 3.53
CA ASN A 36 -0.59 28.78 4.07
C ASN A 36 -1.11 28.58 5.51
N PRO A 37 -0.19 28.58 6.52
CA PRO A 37 -0.53 28.17 7.88
C PRO A 37 -1.54 29.11 8.57
N ILE A 38 -1.48 30.40 8.30
CA ILE A 38 -2.28 31.43 8.98
C ILE A 38 -3.04 32.36 8.03
N GLY A 39 -3.06 32.06 6.73
CA GLY A 39 -3.77 32.88 5.73
C GLY A 39 -3.06 34.19 5.34
N LEU A 40 -1.86 34.43 5.81
CA LEU A 40 -1.11 35.68 5.58
C LEU A 40 0.05 35.53 4.60
N TYR A 41 0.62 34.32 4.45
CA TYR A 41 1.73 34.03 3.54
C TYR A 41 1.64 32.58 3.06
N THR A 42 2.29 32.30 1.95
CA THR A 42 2.37 30.95 1.37
C THR A 42 3.83 30.54 1.29
N ASP A 43 4.14 29.40 1.86
CA ASP A 43 5.45 28.76 1.77
C ASP A 43 5.36 27.55 0.86
N ALA A 44 6.42 27.30 0.09
CA ALA A 44 6.55 26.14 -0.76
C ALA A 44 7.58 25.17 -0.19
N PHE A 45 7.30 23.88 -0.27
CA PHE A 45 8.24 22.83 0.07
C PHE A 45 8.14 21.66 -0.89
N GLU A 46 9.25 20.97 -1.05
CA GLU A 46 9.33 19.77 -1.90
C GLU A 46 9.20 18.51 -1.06
N THR A 47 8.59 17.48 -1.69
CA THR A 47 8.51 16.13 -1.12
C THR A 47 8.99 15.14 -2.17
N SER A 48 9.86 14.24 -1.79
CA SER A 48 10.23 13.08 -2.57
C SER A 48 9.62 11.82 -1.97
N ARG A 49 9.21 10.90 -2.83
CA ARG A 49 8.61 9.63 -2.37
C ARG A 49 8.99 8.47 -3.27
N TRP A 50 9.08 7.31 -2.67
CA TRP A 50 9.25 6.08 -3.41
C TRP A 50 8.46 4.93 -2.78
N LEU A 51 8.08 3.98 -3.63
CA LEU A 51 7.32 2.80 -3.27
C LEU A 51 7.96 1.58 -3.93
N VAL A 52 8.09 0.52 -3.18
CA VAL A 52 8.40 -0.82 -3.71
C VAL A 52 7.38 -1.80 -3.14
N GLU A 53 6.83 -2.62 -4.02
CA GLU A 53 5.85 -3.64 -3.64
C GLU A 53 6.10 -4.91 -4.44
N ALA A 54 5.96 -6.05 -3.79
CA ALA A 54 6.00 -7.35 -4.45
C ALA A 54 4.98 -8.30 -3.80
N ASN A 55 4.25 -9.06 -4.61
CA ASN A 55 3.29 -10.05 -4.17
C ASN A 55 3.56 -11.38 -4.86
N LEU A 56 3.48 -12.46 -4.11
CA LEU A 56 3.54 -13.82 -4.60
C LEU A 56 2.19 -14.49 -4.35
N THR A 57 1.59 -15.01 -5.41
CA THR A 57 0.29 -15.69 -5.37
C THR A 57 0.43 -17.10 -5.91
N GLY A 58 -0.01 -18.06 -5.12
CA GLY A 58 -0.20 -19.45 -5.56
C GLY A 58 -1.63 -19.69 -6.00
N GLU A 59 -1.85 -20.71 -6.83
CA GLU A 59 -3.19 -21.17 -7.19
C GLU A 59 -3.25 -22.70 -7.16
N MET A 60 -4.16 -23.25 -6.38
CA MET A 60 -4.41 -24.68 -6.26
C MET A 60 -5.89 -24.96 -6.49
N THR A 61 -6.19 -25.87 -7.41
CA THR A 61 -7.56 -26.26 -7.72
C THR A 61 -7.79 -27.74 -7.42
N SER A 62 -8.92 -28.06 -6.84
CA SER A 62 -9.37 -29.44 -6.57
C SER A 62 -10.88 -29.54 -6.75
N GLY A 63 -11.31 -30.17 -7.87
CA GLY A 63 -12.71 -30.15 -8.27
C GLY A 63 -13.20 -28.72 -8.48
N ASN A 64 -14.22 -28.33 -7.76
CA ASN A 64 -14.81 -26.99 -7.82
C ASN A 64 -14.18 -25.99 -6.83
N TRP A 65 -13.24 -26.44 -6.00
CA TRP A 65 -12.55 -25.60 -5.04
C TRP A 65 -11.31 -24.94 -5.64
N ARG A 66 -11.09 -23.66 -5.36
CA ARG A 66 -9.86 -22.93 -5.64
C ARG A 66 -9.33 -22.33 -4.34
N LEU A 67 -8.08 -22.63 -4.04
CA LEU A 67 -7.32 -22.03 -2.94
C LEU A 67 -6.18 -21.20 -3.51
N SER A 68 -6.15 -19.94 -3.16
CA SER A 68 -5.10 -19.01 -3.63
C SER A 68 -4.38 -18.39 -2.42
N PRO A 69 -3.31 -19.02 -1.91
CA PRO A 69 -2.46 -18.42 -0.89
C PRO A 69 -1.68 -17.25 -1.51
N GLN A 70 -1.53 -16.18 -0.73
CA GLN A 70 -0.77 -15.00 -1.13
C GLN A 70 0.10 -14.49 0.00
N ILE A 71 1.24 -13.94 -0.37
CA ILE A 71 2.12 -13.19 0.52
C ILE A 71 2.64 -11.97 -0.24
N GLY A 72 2.69 -10.84 0.43
CA GLY A 72 3.18 -9.60 -0.16
C GLY A 72 4.01 -8.80 0.83
N ILE A 73 4.86 -7.98 0.27
CA ILE A 73 5.63 -6.98 0.98
C ILE A 73 5.48 -5.64 0.26
N ALA A 74 5.31 -4.58 1.03
CA ALA A 74 5.30 -3.21 0.53
C ALA A 74 6.19 -2.35 1.41
N TYR A 75 6.92 -1.43 0.79
CA TYR A 75 7.69 -0.40 1.47
C TYR A 75 7.45 0.93 0.78
N PHE A 76 7.09 1.91 1.57
CA PHE A 76 6.85 3.29 1.16
C PHE A 76 7.67 4.22 2.02
N ASN A 77 8.28 5.21 1.38
CA ASN A 77 9.00 6.27 2.05
C ASN A 77 8.63 7.61 1.41
N GLU A 78 8.39 8.59 2.23
CA GLU A 78 8.17 9.98 1.81
C GLU A 78 9.00 10.89 2.69
N GLU A 79 9.81 11.73 2.05
CA GLU A 79 10.67 12.73 2.70
C GLU A 79 10.27 14.12 2.23
N GLN A 80 9.97 14.99 3.18
CA GLN A 80 9.83 16.42 3.00
C GLN A 80 11.18 17.07 3.22
N ASP A 81 11.65 17.85 2.26
CA ASP A 81 12.88 18.61 2.40
C ASP A 81 12.76 19.72 3.44
N ALA A 82 13.87 20.03 4.11
CA ALA A 82 13.92 21.18 5.00
C ALA A 82 13.75 22.48 4.20
N TYR A 83 12.97 23.41 4.72
CA TYR A 83 12.78 24.71 4.10
C TYR A 83 12.78 25.84 5.13
N THR A 84 12.99 27.07 4.65
CA THR A 84 12.88 28.27 5.48
C THR A 84 11.57 28.96 5.17
N ASP A 85 10.73 29.18 6.16
CA ASP A 85 9.46 29.86 5.97
C ASP A 85 9.64 31.36 5.70
N THR A 86 8.58 32.04 5.29
CA THR A 86 8.57 33.47 4.99
C THR A 86 8.96 34.33 6.22
N LEU A 87 8.83 33.82 7.43
CA LEU A 87 9.20 34.51 8.67
C LEU A 87 10.67 34.30 9.05
N GLY A 88 11.42 33.48 8.27
CA GLY A 88 12.83 33.18 8.49
C GLY A 88 13.08 32.01 9.46
N PHE A 89 12.08 31.22 9.82
CA PHE A 89 12.25 30.02 10.61
C PHE A 89 12.59 28.82 9.74
N LEU A 90 13.60 28.06 10.16
CA LEU A 90 13.94 26.79 9.53
C LEU A 90 12.96 25.71 9.97
N ILE A 91 12.26 25.15 9.01
CA ILE A 91 11.43 23.95 9.18
C ILE A 91 12.30 22.74 8.78
N PRO A 92 12.58 21.83 9.71
CA PRO A 92 13.44 20.70 9.44
C PRO A 92 12.78 19.71 8.47
N SER A 93 13.58 18.88 7.82
CA SER A 93 13.08 17.75 7.03
C SER A 93 12.25 16.80 7.87
N GLN A 94 11.25 16.19 7.26
CA GLN A 94 10.40 15.18 7.87
C GLN A 94 10.35 13.95 6.97
N GLU A 95 10.43 12.79 7.57
CA GLU A 95 10.41 11.51 6.88
C GLU A 95 9.27 10.64 7.42
N ILE A 96 8.55 10.01 6.51
CA ILE A 96 7.50 9.04 6.82
C ILE A 96 7.86 7.75 6.10
N THR A 97 8.00 6.67 6.85
CA THR A 97 8.27 5.33 6.34
C THR A 97 7.13 4.39 6.69
N LEU A 98 6.76 3.52 5.79
CA LEU A 98 5.79 2.46 6.02
C LEU A 98 6.31 1.16 5.40
N GLY A 99 6.60 0.19 6.24
CA GLY A 99 6.91 -1.18 5.86
C GLY A 99 5.76 -2.11 6.22
N ARG A 100 5.26 -2.88 5.25
CA ARG A 100 4.12 -3.79 5.45
C ARG A 100 4.38 -5.15 4.84
N ILE A 101 4.05 -6.19 5.60
CA ILE A 101 3.92 -7.55 5.10
C ILE A 101 2.44 -7.93 5.18
N ASN A 102 1.94 -8.58 4.15
CA ASN A 102 0.62 -9.17 4.14
C ASN A 102 0.71 -10.65 3.75
N ALA A 103 -0.14 -11.48 4.33
CA ALA A 103 -0.22 -12.89 3.98
C ALA A 103 -1.62 -13.45 4.28
N GLY A 104 -2.08 -14.37 3.44
CA GLY A 104 -3.33 -15.06 3.70
C GLY A 104 -3.86 -15.84 2.52
N PRO A 105 -4.82 -16.74 2.76
CA PRO A 105 -5.50 -17.51 1.73
C PRO A 105 -6.75 -16.80 1.20
N GLU A 106 -7.05 -17.05 -0.05
CA GLU A 106 -8.38 -16.90 -0.63
C GLU A 106 -8.93 -18.29 -0.96
N LEU A 107 -10.13 -18.59 -0.51
CA LEU A 107 -10.85 -19.80 -0.82
C LEU A 107 -12.10 -19.47 -1.63
N ALA A 108 -12.26 -20.12 -2.78
CA ALA A 108 -13.41 -19.96 -3.65
C ALA A 108 -14.03 -21.31 -4.01
N TYR A 109 -15.30 -21.28 -4.33
CA TYR A 109 -16.03 -22.45 -4.81
C TYR A 109 -16.80 -22.10 -6.08
N ARG A 110 -16.58 -22.86 -7.15
CA ARG A 110 -17.21 -22.64 -8.45
C ARG A 110 -18.48 -23.46 -8.60
N PHE A 111 -19.59 -22.79 -8.78
CA PHE A 111 -20.86 -23.36 -9.16
C PHE A 111 -21.06 -23.21 -10.67
N LEU A 112 -21.30 -24.32 -11.34
CA LEU A 112 -21.61 -24.33 -12.76
C LEU A 112 -23.14 -24.31 -12.96
N ASN A 113 -23.61 -23.50 -13.87
CA ASN A 113 -25.03 -23.52 -14.27
C ASN A 113 -25.23 -24.40 -15.52
N ALA A 114 -26.49 -24.74 -15.79
CA ALA A 114 -26.86 -25.61 -16.93
C ALA A 114 -26.61 -24.98 -18.30
N GLU A 115 -26.40 -23.69 -18.38
CA GLU A 115 -26.17 -22.91 -19.61
C GLU A 115 -24.69 -22.69 -19.92
N GLY A 116 -23.79 -23.30 -19.14
CA GLY A 116 -22.34 -23.20 -19.32
C GLY A 116 -21.68 -21.98 -18.67
N GLY A 117 -22.45 -21.17 -17.95
CA GLY A 117 -21.92 -20.12 -17.09
C GLY A 117 -21.50 -20.62 -15.73
N TYR A 118 -20.85 -19.79 -14.94
CA TYR A 118 -20.50 -20.10 -13.56
C TYR A 118 -20.68 -18.89 -12.65
N PHE A 119 -20.79 -19.13 -11.35
CA PHE A 119 -20.57 -18.14 -10.33
C PHE A 119 -19.62 -18.71 -9.27
N GLU A 120 -18.74 -17.88 -8.74
CA GLU A 120 -17.68 -18.30 -7.84
C GLU A 120 -17.62 -17.36 -6.62
N PRO A 121 -18.35 -17.66 -5.54
CA PRO A 121 -18.19 -16.97 -4.28
C PRO A 121 -16.82 -17.28 -3.68
N TYR A 122 -16.22 -16.27 -3.04
CA TYR A 122 -14.94 -16.42 -2.37
C TYR A 122 -14.91 -15.73 -1.01
N VAL A 123 -14.05 -16.23 -0.17
CA VAL A 123 -13.63 -15.60 1.08
C VAL A 123 -12.11 -15.45 1.07
N ARG A 124 -11.62 -14.25 1.40
CA ARG A 124 -10.20 -13.96 1.57
C ARG A 124 -9.96 -13.53 3.01
N LEU A 125 -8.97 -14.14 3.64
CA LEU A 125 -8.44 -13.73 4.93
C LEU A 125 -7.03 -13.18 4.72
N THR A 126 -6.72 -12.04 5.30
CA THR A 126 -5.41 -11.41 5.17
C THR A 126 -4.93 -10.97 6.54
N ALA A 127 -3.78 -11.47 6.95
CA ALA A 127 -3.01 -10.91 8.05
C ALA A 127 -2.12 -9.78 7.50
N LEU A 128 -2.09 -8.65 8.18
CA LEU A 128 -1.32 -7.47 7.84
C LEU A 128 -0.40 -7.16 9.03
N TRP A 129 0.88 -7.02 8.76
CA TRP A 129 1.86 -6.63 9.75
C TRP A 129 2.66 -5.43 9.24
N ASP A 130 2.49 -4.29 9.93
CA ASP A 130 3.28 -3.09 9.70
C ASP A 130 4.52 -3.17 10.61
N TYR A 131 5.71 -3.26 10.00
CA TYR A 131 7.00 -3.47 10.70
C TYR A 131 7.85 -2.19 10.74
N ASP A 132 7.53 -1.23 9.90
CA ASP A 132 8.14 0.09 9.88
C ASP A 132 6.98 1.08 9.66
N ASP A 133 6.73 1.91 10.63
CA ASP A 133 5.62 2.85 10.66
C ASP A 133 6.11 4.21 11.16
N ALA A 134 5.50 5.25 10.63
CA ALA A 134 5.78 6.59 11.06
C ALA A 134 5.40 6.76 12.54
N ASP A 135 6.32 7.25 13.33
CA ASP A 135 6.04 7.71 14.68
C ASP A 135 5.11 8.93 14.63
N VAL A 136 3.82 8.68 14.86
CA VAL A 136 2.84 9.77 14.93
C VAL A 136 2.70 10.24 16.37
N TYR A 137 3.08 11.47 16.62
CA TYR A 137 2.84 12.12 17.91
C TYR A 137 1.40 12.62 17.98
N ASN A 138 0.67 12.24 19.02
CA ASN A 138 -0.65 12.84 19.28
C ASN A 138 -0.50 14.28 19.81
N ALA A 139 -1.62 15.01 19.87
CA ALA A 139 -1.63 16.39 20.37
C ALA A 139 -1.09 16.58 21.83
N ALA A 140 -0.90 15.49 22.57
CA ALA A 140 -0.30 15.47 23.90
C ALA A 140 1.20 15.13 23.88
N GLY A 141 1.81 14.95 22.68
CA GLY A 141 3.22 14.62 22.51
C GLY A 141 3.58 13.16 22.83
N ASN A 142 2.60 12.27 22.89
CA ASN A 142 2.85 10.85 23.08
C ASN A 142 2.98 10.14 21.72
N LEU A 143 3.99 9.29 21.59
CA LEU A 143 4.16 8.37 20.47
C LEU A 143 2.93 7.45 20.36
N GLN A 144 2.28 7.49 19.23
CA GLN A 144 1.27 6.52 18.83
C GLN A 144 1.83 5.71 17.67
N GLY A 145 2.37 4.53 17.95
CA GLY A 145 2.71 3.57 16.93
C GLY A 145 1.41 3.13 16.22
N ILE A 146 1.38 3.31 14.90
CA ILE A 146 0.27 2.84 14.05
C ILE A 146 0.47 1.37 13.68
N GLY A 147 1.66 0.82 13.97
CA GLY A 147 2.07 -0.53 13.65
C GLY A 147 1.37 -1.60 14.47
N GLY A 148 1.33 -2.78 13.90
CA GLY A 148 0.80 -3.95 14.58
C GLY A 148 0.20 -4.99 13.63
N LEU A 149 -0.12 -6.14 14.19
CA LEU A 149 -0.78 -7.20 13.47
C LEU A 149 -2.28 -6.91 13.38
N ARG A 150 -2.79 -6.88 12.16
CA ARG A 150 -4.22 -6.74 11.85
C ARG A 150 -4.69 -7.90 11.00
N ALA A 151 -5.97 -8.22 11.06
CA ALA A 151 -6.61 -9.20 10.20
C ALA A 151 -7.77 -8.55 9.45
N ASP A 152 -7.87 -8.85 8.17
CA ASP A 152 -8.95 -8.41 7.28
C ASP A 152 -9.64 -9.62 6.67
N ALA A 153 -10.97 -9.56 6.54
CA ALA A 153 -11.76 -10.58 5.89
C ALA A 153 -12.62 -9.95 4.79
N ARG A 154 -12.53 -10.50 3.57
CA ARG A 154 -13.28 -10.03 2.41
C ARG A 154 -14.10 -11.16 1.83
N PHE A 155 -15.30 -10.82 1.39
CA PHE A 155 -16.23 -11.71 0.71
C PHE A 155 -16.57 -11.11 -0.65
N GLY A 156 -16.67 -11.94 -1.68
CA GLY A 156 -16.98 -11.48 -3.01
C GLY A 156 -17.60 -12.58 -3.87
N LEU A 157 -17.97 -12.19 -5.08
CA LEU A 157 -18.57 -13.04 -6.10
C LEU A 157 -17.94 -12.71 -7.44
N THR A 158 -17.51 -13.74 -8.15
CA THR A 158 -17.10 -13.66 -9.56
C THR A 158 -18.10 -14.43 -10.41
N ALA A 159 -18.50 -13.88 -11.54
CA ALA A 159 -19.45 -14.47 -12.47
C ALA A 159 -18.97 -14.33 -13.91
#